data_98b7e8e00a7ed62eebefbc9c7274223d
#
_entry.id   98b7e8e00a7ed62eebefbc9c7274223d
#
_cell.length_a   1.000
_cell.length_b   1.000
_cell.length_c   1.000
_cell.angle_alpha   90.00
_cell.angle_beta   90.00
_cell.angle_gamma   90.00
#
_symmetry.space_group_name_H-M   'P 1'
#
loop_
_entity.id
_entity.type
_entity.pdbx_description
1 polymer ?
#
loop_
_entity_poly.entity_id
_entity_poly.type
_entity_poly.pdbx_seq_one_letter_code
_entity_poly.pdbx_strand_id
1 'polypeptide(L)'
;MEKLCDLHTHSTYSDGTFSPAQLIDAAQHEGLGALALTDHNTVLGLPAFLEAAQGTAVEAVPGAEFSTDYRGTELHILGLFIQPEHYESITVMMDEAH
;
A
#
# COMPACT_ATOMS: atom_id res chain seq x y z
N MET A 1 22.14 5.66 -13.43
CA MET A 1 21.76 4.36 -12.82
C MET A 1 20.26 4.34 -12.61
N GLU A 2 19.63 3.30 -13.12
CA GLU A 2 18.19 3.14 -12.95
C GLU A 2 17.87 2.74 -11.50
N LYS A 3 16.84 3.37 -10.94
CA LYS A 3 16.34 2.99 -9.63
C LYS A 3 15.23 1.95 -9.77
N LEU A 4 15.27 0.96 -8.91
CA LEU A 4 14.24 -0.09 -8.87
C LEU A 4 13.01 0.40 -8.11
N CYS A 5 11.87 -0.19 -8.42
CA CYS A 5 10.60 0.07 -7.76
C CYS A 5 9.99 -1.25 -7.27
N ASP A 6 9.26 -1.19 -6.16
CA ASP A 6 8.42 -2.30 -5.74
C ASP A 6 7.00 -1.76 -5.58
N LEU A 7 6.08 -2.22 -6.40
CA LEU A 7 4.72 -1.70 -6.45
C LEU A 7 3.70 -2.62 -5.77
N HIS A 8 4.17 -3.58 -4.97
CA HIS A 8 3.26 -4.50 -4.29
C HIS A 8 3.86 -4.94 -2.95
N THR A 9 3.60 -4.18 -1.89
CA THR A 9 4.06 -4.53 -0.54
C THR A 9 2.92 -4.46 0.47
N HIS A 10 3.07 -5.19 1.57
CA HIS A 10 2.08 -5.26 2.64
C HIS A 10 2.73 -4.92 3.97
N SER A 11 2.00 -4.21 4.83
CA SER A 11 2.46 -3.85 6.16
C SER A 11 1.73 -4.64 7.24
N THR A 12 2.04 -4.33 8.51
CA THR A 12 1.37 -4.92 9.67
C THR A 12 -0.12 -4.54 9.75
N TYR A 13 -0.58 -3.59 8.92
CA TYR A 13 -2.01 -3.26 8.84
C TYR A 13 -2.80 -4.34 8.08
N SER A 14 -2.14 -5.24 7.38
CA SER A 14 -2.78 -6.42 6.80
C SER A 14 -1.99 -7.67 7.15
N ASP A 15 -1.24 -8.25 6.24
CA ASP A 15 -0.53 -9.51 6.45
C ASP A 15 0.99 -9.42 6.37
N GLY A 16 1.54 -8.21 6.32
CA GLY A 16 2.97 -7.99 6.33
C GLY A 16 3.56 -8.06 7.74
N THR A 17 4.87 -8.18 7.82
CA THR A 17 5.58 -8.24 9.10
C THR A 17 6.24 -6.91 9.47
N PHE A 18 6.37 -5.99 8.52
CA PHE A 18 6.97 -4.68 8.74
C PHE A 18 5.89 -3.62 8.88
N SER A 19 6.12 -2.64 9.76
CA SER A 19 5.27 -1.46 9.81
C SER A 19 5.50 -0.61 8.55
N PRO A 20 4.59 0.34 8.23
CA PRO A 20 4.83 1.22 7.08
C PRO A 20 6.18 1.95 7.15
N ALA A 21 6.59 2.42 8.33
CA ALA A 21 7.88 3.08 8.49
C ALA A 21 9.06 2.12 8.24
N GLN A 22 8.94 0.87 8.69
CA GLN A 22 9.96 -0.14 8.45
C GLN A 22 10.09 -0.49 6.98
N LEU A 23 8.98 -0.47 6.23
CA LEU A 23 9.02 -0.70 4.78
C LEU A 23 9.80 0.42 4.07
N ILE A 24 9.59 1.66 4.45
CA ILE A 24 10.35 2.79 3.89
C ILE A 24 11.84 2.65 4.21
N ASP A 25 12.16 2.30 5.45
CA ASP A 25 13.54 2.11 5.88
C ASP A 25 14.23 1.01 5.06
N ALA A 26 13.54 -0.13 4.89
CA ALA A 26 14.05 -1.22 4.07
C ALA A 26 14.27 -0.79 2.62
N ALA A 27 13.34 0.00 2.05
CA ALA A 27 13.47 0.50 0.69
C ALA A 27 14.70 1.40 0.54
N GLN A 28 15.00 2.23 1.55
CA GLN A 28 16.19 3.07 1.53
C GLN A 28 17.47 2.21 1.56
N HIS A 29 17.50 1.17 2.38
CA HIS A 29 18.66 0.27 2.45
C HIS A 29 18.88 -0.48 1.15
N GLU A 30 17.82 -0.85 0.43
CA GLU A 30 17.92 -1.55 -0.83
C GLU A 30 18.12 -0.61 -2.03
N GLY A 31 18.10 0.69 -1.80
CA GLY A 31 18.30 1.67 -2.88
C GLY A 31 17.11 1.78 -3.83
N LEU A 32 15.88 1.44 -3.37
CA LEU A 32 14.69 1.58 -4.19
C LEU A 32 14.33 3.04 -4.42
N GLY A 33 13.89 3.36 -5.63
CA GLY A 33 13.44 4.71 -5.97
C GLY A 33 11.99 4.95 -5.63
N ALA A 34 11.16 3.90 -5.62
CA ALA A 34 9.75 4.00 -5.31
C ALA A 34 9.26 2.71 -4.64
N LEU A 35 8.29 2.84 -3.77
CA LEU A 35 7.69 1.73 -3.05
C LEU A 35 6.20 2.00 -2.90
N ALA A 36 5.36 1.03 -3.24
CA ALA A 36 3.92 1.13 -3.03
C ALA A 36 3.50 0.29 -1.84
N LEU A 37 2.70 0.87 -0.94
CA LEU A 37 2.03 0.12 0.11
C LEU A 37 0.66 -0.29 -0.40
N THR A 38 0.40 -1.59 -0.44
CA THR A 38 -0.84 -2.14 -0.99
C THR A 38 -1.41 -3.19 -0.02
N ASP A 39 -1.75 -2.74 1.19
CA ASP A 39 -2.32 -3.62 2.21
C ASP A 39 -3.65 -4.22 1.74
N HIS A 40 -3.93 -5.45 2.19
CA HIS A 40 -5.18 -6.14 1.87
C HIS A 40 -6.38 -5.43 2.50
N ASN A 41 -7.30 -4.98 1.64
CA ASN A 41 -8.61 -4.44 2.04
C ASN A 41 -8.53 -3.34 3.12
N THR A 42 -7.46 -2.54 3.12
CA THR A 42 -7.34 -1.42 4.05
C THR A 42 -6.45 -0.32 3.47
N VAL A 43 -6.74 0.92 3.85
CA VAL A 43 -5.93 2.09 3.55
C VAL A 43 -5.38 2.72 4.84
N LEU A 44 -5.59 2.07 5.99
CA LEU A 44 -5.26 2.65 7.30
C LEU A 44 -3.77 2.88 7.51
N GLY A 45 -2.92 2.12 6.82
CA GLY A 45 -1.47 2.30 6.92
C GLY A 45 -0.91 3.41 6.05
N LEU A 46 -1.70 3.97 5.12
CA LEU A 46 -1.19 4.94 4.15
C LEU A 46 -0.69 6.24 4.78
N PRO A 47 -1.39 6.86 5.75
CA PRO A 47 -0.88 8.09 6.35
C PRO A 47 0.51 7.91 6.98
N ALA A 48 0.71 6.83 7.73
CA ALA A 48 2.00 6.55 8.35
C ALA A 48 3.08 6.26 7.30
N PHE A 49 2.71 5.56 6.24
CA PHE A 49 3.60 5.23 5.14
C PHE A 49 4.08 6.50 4.41
N LEU A 50 3.15 7.37 4.06
CA LEU A 50 3.48 8.61 3.35
C LEU A 50 4.31 9.55 4.24
N GLU A 51 3.99 9.63 5.53
CA GLU A 51 4.76 10.43 6.48
C GLU A 51 6.19 9.90 6.61
N ALA A 52 6.36 8.59 6.70
CA ALA A 52 7.68 7.98 6.83
C ALA A 52 8.56 8.25 5.62
N ALA A 53 7.98 8.40 4.43
CA ALA A 53 8.72 8.66 3.21
C ALA A 53 9.18 10.11 3.06
N GLN A 54 8.59 11.03 3.82
CA GLN A 54 8.96 12.45 3.73
C GLN A 54 10.43 12.66 4.09
N GLY A 55 11.13 13.42 3.27
CA GLY A 55 12.55 13.69 3.47
C GLY A 55 13.46 12.56 3.03
N THR A 56 12.93 11.46 2.51
CA THR A 56 13.72 10.36 1.97
C THR A 56 13.80 10.43 0.44
N ALA A 57 14.67 9.61 -0.15
CA ALA A 57 14.76 9.49 -1.60
C ALA A 57 13.75 8.51 -2.19
N VAL A 58 12.93 7.88 -1.34
CA VAL A 58 11.93 6.91 -1.78
C VAL A 58 10.60 7.62 -2.08
N GLU A 59 10.09 7.42 -3.29
CA GLU A 59 8.75 7.88 -3.63
C GLU A 59 7.74 6.88 -3.09
N ALA A 60 6.87 7.34 -2.17
CA ALA A 60 5.82 6.50 -1.60
C ALA A 60 4.58 6.56 -2.49
N VAL A 61 4.15 5.38 -2.97
CA VAL A 61 2.96 5.27 -3.82
C VAL A 61 1.82 4.71 -2.97
N PRO A 62 0.75 5.49 -2.72
CA PRO A 62 -0.38 5.01 -1.92
C PRO A 62 -1.25 4.06 -2.73
N GLY A 63 -1.55 2.89 -2.16
CA GLY A 63 -2.35 1.89 -2.83
C GLY A 63 -3.07 0.97 -1.85
N ALA A 64 -3.79 0.02 -2.39
CA ALA A 64 -4.45 -1.03 -1.63
C ALA A 64 -4.71 -2.23 -2.54
N GLU A 65 -4.73 -3.42 -1.96
CA GLU A 65 -5.11 -4.63 -2.69
C GLU A 65 -6.51 -5.02 -2.26
N PHE A 66 -7.41 -5.11 -3.23
CA PHE A 66 -8.81 -5.45 -2.99
C PHE A 66 -9.04 -6.92 -3.27
N SER A 67 -9.67 -7.63 -2.32
CA SER A 67 -10.12 -9.00 -2.52
C SER A 67 -11.64 -9.00 -2.69
N THR A 68 -12.13 -9.61 -3.75
CA THR A 68 -13.56 -9.70 -4.02
C THR A 68 -13.88 -11.05 -4.67
N ASP A 69 -15.11 -11.52 -4.48
CA ASP A 69 -15.60 -12.73 -5.15
C ASP A 69 -16.38 -12.33 -6.39
N TYR A 70 -16.07 -13.02 -7.49
CA TYR A 70 -16.80 -12.86 -8.73
C TYR A 70 -17.13 -14.25 -9.27
N ARG A 71 -18.42 -14.59 -9.26
CA ARG A 71 -18.90 -15.89 -9.74
C ARG A 71 -18.17 -17.09 -9.12
N GLY A 72 -17.93 -17.00 -7.80
CA GLY A 72 -17.24 -18.06 -7.08
C GLY A 72 -15.72 -18.07 -7.22
N THR A 73 -15.17 -17.08 -7.90
CA THR A 73 -13.71 -16.92 -8.04
C THR A 73 -13.26 -15.72 -7.23
N GLU A 74 -12.27 -15.92 -6.36
CA GLU A 74 -11.66 -14.82 -5.63
C GLU A 74 -10.74 -14.03 -6.55
N LEU A 75 -10.95 -12.71 -6.61
CA LEU A 75 -10.12 -11.82 -7.39
C LEU A 75 -9.38 -10.85 -6.48
N HIS A 76 -8.12 -10.61 -6.80
CA HIS A 76 -7.30 -9.60 -6.13
C HIS A 76 -7.02 -8.48 -7.12
N ILE A 77 -7.44 -7.26 -6.76
CA ILE A 77 -7.28 -6.09 -7.61
C ILE A 77 -6.36 -5.11 -6.91
N LEU A 78 -5.32 -4.66 -7.59
CA LEU A 78 -4.36 -3.72 -7.06
C LEU A 78 -4.71 -2.31 -7.49
N GLY A 79 -5.01 -1.42 -6.53
CA GLY A 79 -5.24 0.00 -6.80
C GLY A 79 -4.03 0.80 -6.35
N LEU A 80 -3.52 1.68 -7.21
CA LEU A 80 -2.38 2.54 -6.91
C LEU A 80 -2.78 4.00 -7.00
N PHE A 81 -1.97 4.88 -6.37
CA PHE A 81 -2.16 6.33 -6.37
C PHE A 81 -3.48 6.78 -5.75
N ILE A 82 -3.90 6.08 -4.68
CA ILE A 82 -5.12 6.42 -3.96
C ILE A 82 -4.94 7.75 -3.22
N GLN A 83 -5.89 8.67 -3.37
CA GLN A 83 -5.85 9.97 -2.72
C GLN A 83 -6.54 9.94 -1.36
N PRO A 84 -6.08 10.76 -0.37
CA PRO A 84 -6.68 10.77 0.97
C PRO A 84 -8.19 11.06 0.97
N GLU A 85 -8.67 11.90 0.05
CA GLU A 85 -10.11 12.20 -0.03
C GLU A 85 -10.97 11.00 -0.38
N HIS A 86 -10.37 9.91 -0.85
CA HIS A 86 -11.09 8.69 -1.20
C HIS A 86 -11.03 7.60 -0.13
N TYR A 87 -10.28 7.82 0.96
CA TYR A 87 -10.05 6.76 1.97
C TYR A 87 -11.34 6.27 2.61
N GLU A 88 -12.23 7.20 2.96
CA GLU A 88 -13.50 6.83 3.60
C GLU A 88 -14.38 6.02 2.66
N SER A 89 -14.53 6.48 1.42
CA SER A 89 -15.32 5.78 0.41
C SER A 89 -14.77 4.38 0.13
N ILE A 90 -13.45 4.25 0.07
CA ILE A 90 -12.79 2.97 -0.17
C ILE A 90 -13.01 2.04 1.02
N THR A 91 -12.89 2.55 2.24
CA THR A 91 -13.09 1.75 3.45
C THR A 91 -14.53 1.21 3.52
N VAL A 92 -15.51 2.06 3.21
CA VAL A 92 -16.92 1.63 3.17
C VAL A 92 -17.13 0.55 2.11
N MET A 93 -16.56 0.73 0.93
CA MET A 93 -16.66 -0.24 -0.16
C MET A 93 -16.03 -1.60 0.24
N MET A 94 -14.90 -1.57 0.91
CA MET A 94 -14.23 -2.79 1.38
C MET A 94 -15.06 -3.51 2.43
N ASP A 95 -15.69 -2.78 3.35
CA ASP A 95 -16.56 -3.37 4.37
C ASP A 95 -17.77 -4.03 3.75
N GLU A 96 -18.34 -3.45 2.70
CA GLU A 96 -19.49 -4.03 2.00
C GLU A 96 -19.12 -5.27 1.18
N ALA A 97 -17.86 -5.39 0.77
CA ALA A 97 -17.40 -6.51 -0.05
C ALA A 97 -17.15 -7.79 0.77
N HIS A 98 -17.19 -7.69 2.09
CA HIS A 98 -16.94 -8.82 2.99
C HIS A 98 -18.23 -9.40 3.56
#